data_be032a18c4889f029712c7d56ae6897b
#
_entry.id   be032a18c4889f029712c7d56ae6897b
#
_cell.length_a   1.000
_cell.length_b   1.000
_cell.length_c   1.000
_cell.angle_alpha   90.00
_cell.angle_beta   90.00
_cell.angle_gamma   90.00
#
_symmetry.space_group_name_H-M   'P 1'
#
loop_
_entity.id
_entity.type
_entity.pdbx_description
1 polymer ?
#
loop_
_entity_poly.entity_id
_entity_poly.type
_entity_poly.pdbx_seq_one_letter_code
_entity_poly.pdbx_strand_id
1 'polypeptide(L)'
;MYHDHVADVSTSDRGRRDEFWRKIPWWQDISTEDFLSYRWSSRNMVERLPKLRGFLDATLPENIPVRGSSSEMEPRNKLVNDVLAGIKKATMSVRLTPYVLSRIDWTDPRNDPIFRQFIPTQSSMVPDHPRLTLDSLHEEADSPVPGLVHRYPDKALFLPVSVCPTYCMFCTRSYAVGANTETVDKHSFKPILARWEKVFQYIENTPDLQDIVVSGGDSYYLAPHQIELIGDRLISMPNIRRFRFASKGLAVCPTRILDPNDTWVDALVSVSNKARRAGKAVALHTHFNHPNEISWVSEEASQKLFAAGVVVRNQTVLLRGINDDVGTMSMLIRKLANNNILPYYVYQCDMVKMVEHLRTPLQTILDLESKIRGSIAGFVMPQFVVDLPGGGGKRLASTHRSYDRKTGISTYVAPAVTGRDKDNKVYEYHDPIDFLLETQPTDLLYGASRHTG
;
A
#
# COMPACT_ATOMS: atom_id res chain seq x y z
N MET A 1 5.77 29.95 -21.87
CA MET A 1 4.36 29.72 -22.21
C MET A 1 4.00 28.33 -21.68
N TYR A 2 3.50 28.27 -20.45
CA TYR A 2 2.94 27.08 -19.81
C TYR A 2 1.54 27.45 -19.30
N HIS A 3 0.66 27.76 -20.24
CA HIS A 3 -0.76 27.81 -20.02
C HIS A 3 -1.34 26.80 -20.98
N ASP A 4 -1.80 25.66 -20.42
CA ASP A 4 -2.96 24.95 -20.89
C ASP A 4 -2.98 23.55 -20.27
N HIS A 5 -4.13 23.26 -19.67
CA HIS A 5 -4.61 22.03 -19.02
C HIS A 5 -4.44 21.95 -17.49
N VAL A 6 -4.75 23.04 -16.76
CA VAL A 6 -5.45 22.87 -15.50
C VAL A 6 -6.91 22.61 -15.87
N ALA A 7 -7.27 21.33 -16.05
CA ALA A 7 -8.68 20.98 -16.14
C ALA A 7 -9.34 21.47 -14.84
N ASP A 8 -10.20 22.42 -14.98
CA ASP A 8 -11.02 23.00 -13.94
C ASP A 8 -11.80 21.85 -13.27
N VAL A 9 -11.38 21.45 -12.08
CA VAL A 9 -12.17 20.55 -11.24
C VAL A 9 -13.32 21.40 -10.71
N SER A 10 -14.29 21.63 -11.59
CA SER A 10 -15.49 22.38 -11.24
C SER A 10 -16.18 21.68 -10.07
N THR A 11 -16.49 22.46 -9.07
CA THR A 11 -17.31 22.10 -7.91
C THR A 11 -18.75 21.76 -8.27
N SER A 12 -19.08 21.64 -9.58
CA SER A 12 -20.43 21.45 -10.11
C SER A 12 -20.89 20.00 -10.29
N ASP A 13 -20.04 18.99 -10.02
CA ASP A 13 -20.44 17.59 -10.20
C ASP A 13 -20.89 16.89 -8.89
N ARG A 14 -21.27 17.67 -7.87
CA ARG A 14 -21.91 17.14 -6.64
C ARG A 14 -23.35 16.69 -6.84
N GLY A 15 -23.86 16.68 -8.07
CA GLY A 15 -25.30 16.52 -8.37
C GLY A 15 -25.78 15.10 -8.65
N ARG A 16 -24.92 14.15 -9.00
CA ARG A 16 -25.35 12.77 -9.27
C ARG A 16 -24.31 11.79 -8.79
N ARG A 17 -24.63 11.05 -7.72
CA ARG A 17 -23.82 9.90 -7.27
C ARG A 17 -23.86 8.83 -8.35
N ASP A 18 -22.75 8.67 -9.11
CA ASP A 18 -22.60 7.61 -10.11
C ASP A 18 -22.62 6.25 -9.42
N GLU A 19 -23.58 5.41 -9.77
CA GLU A 19 -23.68 4.03 -9.28
C GLU A 19 -22.73 3.11 -10.09
N PHE A 20 -21.44 3.42 -10.09
CA PHE A 20 -20.40 2.80 -10.91
C PHE A 20 -20.32 1.27 -10.76
N TRP A 21 -20.80 0.68 -9.67
CA TRP A 21 -20.85 -0.77 -9.47
C TRP A 21 -21.88 -1.46 -10.38
N ARG A 22 -22.89 -0.76 -10.85
CA ARG A 22 -23.92 -1.31 -11.76
C ARG A 22 -23.38 -1.67 -13.14
N LYS A 23 -22.17 -1.20 -13.48
CA LYS A 23 -21.43 -1.64 -14.67
C LYS A 23 -21.00 -3.11 -14.59
N ILE A 24 -20.95 -3.67 -13.38
CA ILE A 24 -20.60 -5.07 -13.14
C ILE A 24 -21.86 -5.92 -13.26
N PRO A 25 -21.91 -6.93 -14.16
CA PRO A 25 -23.11 -7.77 -14.36
C PRO A 25 -23.67 -8.41 -13.09
N TRP A 26 -22.79 -8.79 -12.15
CA TRP A 26 -23.20 -9.36 -10.88
C TRP A 26 -23.89 -8.36 -9.94
N TRP A 27 -23.78 -7.05 -10.18
CA TRP A 27 -24.22 -5.99 -9.26
C TRP A 27 -25.09 -4.93 -9.94
N GLN A 28 -25.59 -5.19 -11.14
CA GLN A 28 -26.42 -4.23 -11.90
C GLN A 28 -27.69 -3.81 -11.17
N ASP A 29 -28.26 -4.72 -10.36
CA ASP A 29 -29.51 -4.51 -9.62
C ASP A 29 -29.30 -4.15 -8.13
N ILE A 30 -28.04 -3.99 -7.70
CA ILE A 30 -27.72 -3.68 -6.30
C ILE A 30 -27.98 -2.20 -6.02
N SER A 31 -28.77 -1.95 -4.97
CA SER A 31 -29.06 -0.59 -4.52
C SER A 31 -27.83 0.10 -3.93
N THR A 32 -27.85 1.43 -3.87
CA THR A 32 -26.80 2.22 -3.22
C THR A 32 -26.66 1.83 -1.75
N GLU A 33 -27.78 1.61 -1.04
CA GLU A 33 -27.77 1.21 0.38
C GLU A 33 -27.09 -0.16 0.58
N ASP A 34 -27.42 -1.15 -0.24
CA ASP A 34 -26.79 -2.47 -0.20
C ASP A 34 -25.29 -2.37 -0.51
N PHE A 35 -24.92 -1.65 -1.58
CA PHE A 35 -23.50 -1.49 -1.95
C PHE A 35 -22.68 -0.83 -0.85
N LEU A 36 -23.25 0.12 -0.11
CA LEU A 36 -22.59 0.80 1.02
C LEU A 36 -22.55 -0.06 2.28
N SER A 37 -23.27 -1.20 2.32
CA SER A 37 -23.22 -2.11 3.47
C SER A 37 -21.93 -2.90 3.52
N TYR A 38 -21.19 -2.81 4.62
CA TYR A 38 -19.97 -3.59 4.85
C TYR A 38 -20.27 -5.10 4.93
N ARG A 39 -21.43 -5.45 5.49
CA ARG A 39 -21.89 -6.84 5.53
C ARG A 39 -22.08 -7.41 4.12
N TRP A 40 -22.72 -6.64 3.24
CA TRP A 40 -22.88 -7.02 1.83
C TRP A 40 -21.52 -7.11 1.13
N SER A 41 -20.67 -6.09 1.28
CA SER A 41 -19.32 -6.08 0.73
C SER A 41 -18.51 -7.31 1.15
N SER A 42 -18.53 -7.65 2.44
CA SER A 42 -17.80 -8.82 2.97
C SER A 42 -18.26 -10.15 2.38
N ARG A 43 -19.57 -10.33 2.16
CA ARG A 43 -20.15 -11.54 1.55
C ARG A 43 -19.83 -11.66 0.06
N ASN A 44 -19.66 -10.53 -0.61
CA ASN A 44 -19.45 -10.46 -2.06
C ASN A 44 -17.97 -10.36 -2.45
N MET A 45 -17.04 -10.40 -1.49
CA MET A 45 -15.61 -10.44 -1.78
C MET A 45 -15.22 -11.62 -2.67
N VAL A 46 -14.25 -11.39 -3.55
CA VAL A 46 -13.65 -12.44 -4.40
C VAL A 46 -12.34 -12.90 -3.75
N GLU A 47 -12.37 -14.09 -3.15
CA GLU A 47 -11.26 -14.64 -2.34
C GLU A 47 -10.76 -16.01 -2.84
N ARG A 48 -11.41 -16.60 -3.84
CA ARG A 48 -11.10 -17.94 -4.34
C ARG A 48 -11.04 -17.94 -5.86
N LEU A 49 -10.13 -18.73 -6.42
CA LEU A 49 -9.93 -18.83 -7.87
C LEU A 49 -11.21 -19.15 -8.65
N PRO A 50 -12.08 -20.10 -8.24
CA PRO A 50 -13.32 -20.36 -8.99
C PRO A 50 -14.25 -19.14 -9.02
N LYS A 51 -14.37 -18.39 -7.89
CA LYS A 51 -15.19 -17.18 -7.84
C LYS A 51 -14.59 -16.08 -8.72
N LEU A 52 -13.25 -15.92 -8.71
CA LEU A 52 -12.58 -14.96 -9.59
C LEU A 52 -12.78 -15.31 -11.06
N ARG A 53 -12.61 -16.58 -11.44
CA ARG A 53 -12.83 -17.01 -12.82
C ARG A 53 -14.25 -16.69 -13.26
N GLY A 54 -15.26 -17.09 -12.49
CA GLY A 54 -16.66 -16.80 -12.82
C GLY A 54 -16.96 -15.30 -12.91
N PHE A 55 -16.31 -14.48 -12.05
CA PHE A 55 -16.41 -13.03 -12.12
C PHE A 55 -15.81 -12.47 -13.43
N LEU A 56 -14.60 -12.91 -13.80
CA LEU A 56 -13.92 -12.48 -15.02
C LEU A 56 -14.70 -12.91 -16.27
N ASP A 57 -15.18 -14.16 -16.31
CA ASP A 57 -15.97 -14.69 -17.43
C ASP A 57 -17.28 -13.91 -17.62
N ALA A 58 -17.90 -13.42 -16.54
CA ALA A 58 -19.13 -12.64 -16.59
C ALA A 58 -18.91 -11.15 -16.92
N THR A 59 -17.74 -10.60 -16.56
CA THR A 59 -17.51 -9.15 -16.61
C THR A 59 -16.71 -8.70 -17.82
N LEU A 60 -15.75 -9.52 -18.28
CA LEU A 60 -14.93 -9.18 -19.44
C LEU A 60 -15.73 -9.23 -20.74
N PRO A 61 -15.55 -8.26 -21.67
CA PRO A 61 -16.04 -8.38 -23.03
C PRO A 61 -15.39 -9.60 -23.74
N GLU A 62 -15.97 -10.06 -24.86
CA GLU A 62 -15.45 -11.21 -25.59
C GLU A 62 -14.00 -11.02 -26.07
N ASN A 63 -13.69 -9.79 -26.48
CA ASN A 63 -12.35 -9.38 -26.88
C ASN A 63 -11.92 -8.16 -26.09
N ILE A 64 -10.67 -8.13 -25.70
CA ILE A 64 -10.04 -7.05 -24.91
C ILE A 64 -8.80 -6.52 -25.63
N PRO A 65 -8.40 -5.26 -25.41
CA PRO A 65 -7.18 -4.71 -25.99
C PRO A 65 -5.92 -5.46 -25.52
N VAL A 66 -4.99 -5.66 -26.42
CA VAL A 66 -3.64 -6.14 -26.10
C VAL A 66 -2.85 -5.00 -25.48
N ARG A 67 -2.15 -5.26 -24.37
CA ARG A 67 -1.35 -4.26 -23.69
C ARG A 67 -0.31 -3.61 -24.62
N GLY A 68 -0.34 -2.26 -24.65
CA GLY A 68 0.60 -1.48 -25.46
C GLY A 68 0.22 -1.36 -26.96
N SER A 69 -0.91 -1.93 -27.38
CA SER A 69 -1.46 -1.75 -28.72
C SER A 69 -2.82 -1.05 -28.65
N SER A 70 -3.05 -0.11 -29.54
CA SER A 70 -4.34 0.57 -29.67
C SER A 70 -5.32 -0.12 -30.63
N SER A 71 -4.85 -1.11 -31.37
CA SER A 71 -5.63 -1.75 -32.45
C SER A 71 -5.74 -3.26 -32.34
N GLU A 72 -4.84 -3.91 -31.59
CA GLU A 72 -4.85 -5.36 -31.45
C GLU A 72 -5.78 -5.78 -30.31
N MET A 73 -6.62 -6.78 -30.59
CA MET A 73 -7.55 -7.36 -29.63
C MET A 73 -7.21 -8.83 -29.40
N GLU A 74 -7.45 -9.31 -28.18
CA GLU A 74 -7.29 -10.71 -27.82
C GLU A 74 -8.58 -11.26 -27.18
N PRO A 75 -8.87 -12.56 -27.30
CA PRO A 75 -10.02 -13.17 -26.65
C PRO A 75 -9.89 -13.12 -25.13
N ARG A 76 -11.00 -12.84 -24.40
CA ARG A 76 -11.01 -12.77 -22.93
C ARG A 76 -10.42 -13.99 -22.23
N ASN A 77 -10.60 -15.20 -22.80
CA ASN A 77 -10.06 -16.42 -22.20
C ASN A 77 -8.54 -16.41 -22.08
N LYS A 78 -7.84 -15.68 -22.95
CA LYS A 78 -6.38 -15.51 -22.86
C LYS A 78 -6.01 -14.73 -21.62
N LEU A 79 -6.71 -13.61 -21.32
CA LEU A 79 -6.50 -12.86 -20.06
C LEU A 79 -6.89 -13.69 -18.84
N VAL A 80 -8.04 -14.39 -18.88
CA VAL A 80 -8.48 -15.24 -17.75
C VAL A 80 -7.41 -16.28 -17.41
N ASN A 81 -6.88 -16.99 -18.41
CA ASN A 81 -5.83 -17.98 -18.21
C ASN A 81 -4.52 -17.33 -17.72
N ASP A 82 -4.17 -16.17 -18.24
CA ASP A 82 -2.99 -15.38 -17.83
C ASP A 82 -3.07 -14.96 -16.35
N VAL A 83 -4.25 -14.51 -15.91
CA VAL A 83 -4.51 -14.18 -14.49
C VAL A 83 -4.39 -15.42 -13.60
N LEU A 84 -5.04 -16.52 -13.96
CA LEU A 84 -4.99 -17.75 -13.18
C LEU A 84 -3.56 -18.30 -13.06
N ALA A 85 -2.77 -18.21 -14.11
CA ALA A 85 -1.36 -18.58 -14.11
C ALA A 85 -0.50 -17.60 -13.30
N GLY A 86 -0.81 -16.31 -13.37
CA GLY A 86 -0.15 -15.27 -12.56
C GLY A 86 -0.35 -15.47 -11.07
N ILE A 87 -1.57 -15.80 -10.65
CA ILE A 87 -1.89 -16.04 -9.22
C ILE A 87 -1.11 -17.23 -8.65
N LYS A 88 -0.91 -18.29 -9.42
CA LYS A 88 -0.10 -19.45 -8.99
C LYS A 88 1.36 -19.09 -8.73
N LYS A 89 1.89 -18.10 -9.45
CA LYS A 89 3.28 -17.62 -9.28
C LYS A 89 3.42 -16.52 -8.24
N ALA A 90 2.31 -15.81 -7.95
CA ALA A 90 2.34 -14.65 -7.05
C ALA A 90 2.66 -15.05 -5.60
N THR A 91 3.33 -14.14 -4.88
CA THR A 91 3.54 -14.28 -3.43
C THR A 91 2.28 -13.98 -2.62
N MET A 92 1.26 -13.37 -3.23
CA MET A 92 0.00 -13.00 -2.57
C MET A 92 -1.17 -13.81 -3.14
N SER A 93 -2.03 -14.32 -2.25
CA SER A 93 -3.31 -14.90 -2.62
C SER A 93 -4.29 -13.81 -3.10
N VAL A 94 -5.38 -14.23 -3.77
CA VAL A 94 -6.41 -13.29 -4.22
C VAL A 94 -7.35 -12.93 -3.08
N ARG A 95 -7.57 -11.62 -2.91
CA ARG A 95 -8.63 -11.06 -2.08
C ARG A 95 -9.01 -9.69 -2.60
N LEU A 96 -10.23 -9.55 -3.13
CA LEU A 96 -10.70 -8.35 -3.80
C LEU A 96 -12.08 -7.97 -3.26
N THR A 97 -12.25 -6.70 -2.91
CA THR A 97 -13.54 -6.16 -2.49
C THR A 97 -14.41 -5.83 -3.69
N PRO A 98 -15.74 -5.81 -3.55
CA PRO A 98 -16.63 -5.30 -4.60
C PRO A 98 -16.30 -3.87 -5.02
N TYR A 99 -15.89 -3.03 -4.07
CA TYR A 99 -15.48 -1.66 -4.37
C TYR A 99 -14.30 -1.62 -5.34
N VAL A 100 -13.22 -2.35 -5.06
CA VAL A 100 -12.04 -2.41 -5.96
C VAL A 100 -12.44 -2.92 -7.34
N LEU A 101 -13.19 -4.02 -7.41
CA LEU A 101 -13.63 -4.63 -8.67
C LEU A 101 -14.51 -3.67 -9.49
N SER A 102 -15.34 -2.86 -8.83
CA SER A 102 -16.19 -1.88 -9.53
C SER A 102 -15.46 -0.62 -10.00
N ARG A 103 -14.22 -0.41 -9.53
CA ARG A 103 -13.38 0.73 -9.95
C ARG A 103 -12.47 0.41 -11.14
N ILE A 104 -12.33 -0.87 -11.51
CA ILE A 104 -11.54 -1.32 -12.68
C ILE A 104 -12.31 -1.01 -13.96
N ASP A 105 -11.60 -0.51 -14.96
CA ASP A 105 -12.09 -0.45 -16.34
C ASP A 105 -11.94 -1.82 -17.01
N TRP A 106 -13.00 -2.59 -17.00
CA TRP A 106 -13.02 -3.94 -17.58
C TRP A 106 -13.03 -3.95 -19.11
N THR A 107 -13.16 -2.79 -19.77
CA THR A 107 -13.02 -2.69 -21.24
C THR A 107 -11.56 -2.68 -21.66
N ASP A 108 -10.64 -2.24 -20.79
CA ASP A 108 -9.18 -2.25 -20.99
C ASP A 108 -8.43 -2.60 -19.69
N PRO A 109 -8.62 -3.80 -19.14
CA PRO A 109 -8.10 -4.14 -17.82
C PRO A 109 -6.56 -4.21 -17.78
N ARG A 110 -5.88 -4.53 -18.89
CA ARG A 110 -4.42 -4.64 -18.92
C ARG A 110 -3.71 -3.28 -18.73
N ASN A 111 -4.37 -2.19 -19.11
CA ASN A 111 -3.89 -0.83 -18.91
C ASN A 111 -4.49 -0.16 -17.66
N ASP A 112 -5.51 -0.76 -17.04
CA ASP A 112 -6.15 -0.18 -15.85
C ASP A 112 -5.21 -0.17 -14.64
N PRO A 113 -4.97 0.99 -14.01
CA PRO A 113 -4.02 1.12 -12.90
C PRO A 113 -4.47 0.42 -11.62
N ILE A 114 -5.77 0.16 -11.44
CA ILE A 114 -6.30 -0.57 -10.27
C ILE A 114 -6.14 -2.06 -10.50
N PHE A 115 -6.53 -2.57 -11.68
CA PHE A 115 -6.30 -3.96 -12.04
C PHE A 115 -4.84 -4.36 -11.81
N ARG A 116 -3.90 -3.55 -12.30
CA ARG A 116 -2.46 -3.81 -12.24
C ARG A 116 -1.87 -3.78 -10.83
N GLN A 117 -2.56 -3.23 -9.85
CA GLN A 117 -2.13 -3.25 -8.45
C GLN A 117 -2.55 -4.52 -7.71
N PHE A 118 -3.65 -5.16 -8.13
CA PHE A 118 -4.29 -6.20 -7.33
C PHE A 118 -4.46 -7.54 -8.05
N ILE A 119 -4.42 -7.58 -9.37
CA ILE A 119 -4.66 -8.79 -10.15
C ILE A 119 -3.40 -9.15 -10.96
N PRO A 120 -2.66 -10.17 -10.52
CA PRO A 120 -1.44 -10.58 -11.21
C PRO A 120 -1.75 -11.25 -12.55
N THR A 121 -0.94 -10.95 -13.56
CA THR A 121 -0.92 -11.66 -14.85
C THR A 121 0.45 -12.27 -15.06
N GLN A 122 0.52 -13.52 -15.48
CA GLN A 122 1.81 -14.18 -15.74
C GLN A 122 2.63 -13.44 -16.80
N SER A 123 1.94 -12.92 -17.83
CA SER A 123 2.56 -12.20 -18.94
C SER A 123 3.22 -10.88 -18.54
N SER A 124 2.83 -10.27 -17.41
CA SER A 124 3.47 -9.06 -16.91
C SER A 124 4.69 -9.32 -16.03
N MET A 125 4.83 -10.55 -15.51
CA MET A 125 5.92 -10.90 -14.61
C MET A 125 7.23 -11.04 -15.38
N VAL A 126 8.27 -10.40 -14.86
CA VAL A 126 9.65 -10.49 -15.34
C VAL A 126 10.52 -11.18 -14.28
N PRO A 127 11.68 -11.74 -14.66
CA PRO A 127 12.61 -12.30 -13.67
C PRO A 127 12.98 -11.28 -12.59
N ASP A 128 12.98 -11.74 -11.34
CA ASP A 128 13.35 -10.92 -10.20
C ASP A 128 14.83 -10.53 -10.25
N HIS A 129 15.14 -9.32 -9.84
CA HIS A 129 16.51 -8.93 -9.51
C HIS A 129 17.05 -9.87 -8.42
N PRO A 130 18.31 -10.39 -8.49
CA PRO A 130 18.87 -11.36 -7.55
C PRO A 130 18.86 -10.91 -6.07
N ARG A 131 18.78 -9.60 -5.82
CA ARG A 131 18.70 -9.01 -4.47
C ARG A 131 17.29 -8.92 -3.90
N LEU A 132 16.27 -9.30 -4.64
CA LEU A 132 14.89 -9.30 -4.12
C LEU A 132 14.71 -10.45 -3.13
N THR A 133 14.11 -10.15 -1.97
CA THR A 133 13.81 -11.10 -0.91
C THR A 133 12.36 -11.00 -0.46
N LEU A 134 11.84 -12.00 0.24
CA LEU A 134 10.48 -11.95 0.80
C LEU A 134 10.37 -10.94 1.94
N ASP A 135 11.35 -10.91 2.85
CA ASP A 135 11.47 -9.91 3.92
C ASP A 135 12.60 -8.93 3.58
N SER A 136 12.34 -8.09 2.58
CA SER A 136 13.30 -7.09 2.08
C SER A 136 13.74 -6.11 3.17
N LEU A 137 12.87 -5.79 4.10
CA LEU A 137 13.12 -4.83 5.16
C LEU A 137 13.71 -5.46 6.43
N HIS A 138 13.94 -6.78 6.47
CA HIS A 138 14.44 -7.51 7.66
C HIS A 138 13.57 -7.28 8.91
N GLU A 139 12.25 -7.30 8.74
CA GLU A 139 11.31 -7.09 9.85
C GLU A 139 11.38 -8.24 10.87
N GLU A 140 11.64 -9.48 10.42
CA GLU A 140 11.80 -10.63 11.32
C GLU A 140 13.03 -10.49 12.22
N ALA A 141 14.16 -10.03 11.68
CA ALA A 141 15.39 -9.80 12.46
C ALA A 141 15.24 -8.65 13.48
N ASP A 142 14.37 -7.68 13.19
CA ASP A 142 14.09 -6.55 14.08
C ASP A 142 12.91 -6.81 15.03
N SER A 143 12.43 -8.06 15.14
CA SER A 143 11.27 -8.44 15.98
C SER A 143 11.72 -8.97 17.34
N PRO A 144 11.69 -8.16 18.40
CA PRO A 144 12.06 -8.60 19.76
C PRO A 144 11.03 -9.55 20.37
N VAL A 145 9.76 -9.42 19.97
CA VAL A 145 8.65 -10.31 20.33
C VAL A 145 7.77 -10.55 19.11
N PRO A 146 7.11 -11.72 18.98
CA PRO A 146 6.29 -12.03 17.81
C PRO A 146 5.21 -10.98 17.55
N GLY A 147 5.27 -10.33 16.38
CA GLY A 147 4.31 -9.31 15.96
C GLY A 147 4.64 -7.88 16.37
N LEU A 148 5.86 -7.63 16.85
CA LEU A 148 6.38 -6.28 17.03
C LEU A 148 7.71 -6.15 16.30
N VAL A 149 7.85 -5.14 15.43
CA VAL A 149 9.11 -4.77 14.77
C VAL A 149 9.64 -3.49 15.41
N HIS A 150 10.82 -3.54 16.02
CA HIS A 150 11.45 -2.41 16.70
C HIS A 150 12.83 -2.13 16.10
N ARG A 151 12.85 -1.30 15.06
CA ARG A 151 14.06 -0.91 14.31
C ARG A 151 14.65 0.41 14.76
N TYR A 152 13.79 1.35 15.13
CA TYR A 152 14.17 2.72 15.45
C TYR A 152 14.16 2.96 16.96
N PRO A 153 14.95 3.91 17.48
CA PRO A 153 15.00 4.16 18.92
C PRO A 153 13.64 4.49 19.54
N ASP A 154 12.83 5.31 18.86
CA ASP A 154 11.63 5.95 19.41
C ASP A 154 10.30 5.39 18.88
N LYS A 155 10.33 4.44 17.92
CA LYS A 155 9.11 3.94 17.27
C LYS A 155 9.19 2.47 16.92
N ALA A 156 8.03 1.80 17.01
CA ALA A 156 7.88 0.40 16.66
C ALA A 156 6.61 0.17 15.84
N LEU A 157 6.58 -0.98 15.16
CA LEU A 157 5.47 -1.43 14.33
C LEU A 157 4.82 -2.65 14.99
N PHE A 158 3.56 -2.52 15.38
CA PHE A 158 2.76 -3.59 15.93
C PHE A 158 1.92 -4.25 14.84
N LEU A 159 2.01 -5.58 14.74
CA LEU A 159 1.34 -6.43 13.75
C LEU A 159 0.28 -7.31 14.45
N PRO A 160 -0.91 -6.77 14.78
CA PRO A 160 -1.94 -7.50 15.51
C PRO A 160 -2.62 -8.59 14.67
N VAL A 161 -2.63 -8.47 13.34
CA VAL A 161 -3.39 -9.30 12.41
C VAL A 161 -2.64 -9.49 11.08
N SER A 162 -2.90 -10.60 10.36
CA SER A 162 -2.30 -10.88 9.04
C SER A 162 -3.27 -10.80 7.87
N VAL A 163 -4.45 -10.22 8.04
CA VAL A 163 -5.49 -10.16 7.00
C VAL A 163 -5.72 -8.72 6.58
N CYS A 164 -5.92 -8.50 5.27
CA CYS A 164 -6.29 -7.22 4.68
C CYS A 164 -7.64 -7.32 3.96
N PRO A 165 -8.34 -6.19 3.74
CA PRO A 165 -9.55 -6.17 2.90
C PRO A 165 -9.25 -6.52 1.44
N THR A 166 -8.08 -6.16 0.93
CA THR A 166 -7.59 -6.50 -0.41
C THR A 166 -6.08 -6.76 -0.34
N TYR A 167 -5.60 -7.76 -1.08
CA TYR A 167 -4.17 -8.05 -1.13
C TYR A 167 -3.52 -7.37 -2.32
N CYS A 168 -2.53 -6.52 -2.03
CA CYS A 168 -1.72 -5.83 -3.04
C CYS A 168 -0.63 -6.74 -3.58
N MET A 169 -0.32 -6.68 -4.88
CA MET A 169 0.77 -7.46 -5.47
C MET A 169 2.14 -7.05 -4.93
N PHE A 170 2.32 -5.76 -4.64
CA PHE A 170 3.55 -5.16 -4.12
C PHE A 170 3.66 -5.18 -2.59
N CYS A 171 3.06 -6.17 -1.92
CA CYS A 171 3.01 -6.22 -0.46
C CYS A 171 4.40 -6.48 0.14
N THR A 172 4.95 -5.51 0.87
CA THR A 172 6.21 -5.61 1.62
C THR A 172 6.22 -6.80 2.59
N ARG A 173 5.05 -7.15 3.16
CA ARG A 173 4.88 -8.23 4.13
C ARG A 173 4.28 -9.47 3.49
N SER A 174 4.61 -9.75 2.24
CA SER A 174 4.12 -10.95 1.56
C SER A 174 4.54 -12.26 2.26
N TYR A 175 5.56 -12.23 3.10
CA TYR A 175 5.98 -13.34 3.95
C TYR A 175 5.00 -13.68 5.10
N ALA A 176 4.14 -12.74 5.52
CA ALA A 176 3.27 -12.87 6.70
C ALA A 176 1.80 -12.52 6.49
N VAL A 177 1.45 -11.85 5.39
CA VAL A 177 0.09 -11.37 5.11
C VAL A 177 -0.61 -12.31 4.12
N GLY A 178 -1.86 -12.62 4.43
CA GLY A 178 -2.71 -13.47 3.59
C GLY A 178 -2.58 -14.96 3.92
N ALA A 179 -3.25 -15.78 3.09
CA ALA A 179 -3.13 -17.24 3.15
C ALA A 179 -1.85 -17.71 2.45
N ASN A 180 -1.41 -18.93 2.76
CA ASN A 180 -0.33 -19.59 2.03
C ASN A 180 -0.62 -19.60 0.53
N THR A 181 0.43 -19.48 -0.26
CA THR A 181 0.39 -19.59 -1.74
C THR A 181 1.22 -20.79 -2.19
N GLU A 182 1.23 -21.08 -3.48
CA GLU A 182 2.10 -22.13 -4.02
C GLU A 182 3.61 -21.78 -3.86
N THR A 183 3.92 -20.49 -3.64
CA THR A 183 5.28 -19.97 -3.59
C THR A 183 5.75 -19.56 -2.20
N VAL A 184 4.83 -19.34 -1.24
CA VAL A 184 5.16 -18.82 0.10
C VAL A 184 4.30 -19.44 1.19
N ASP A 185 4.95 -20.05 2.19
CA ASP A 185 4.34 -20.37 3.47
C ASP A 185 4.40 -19.13 4.38
N LYS A 186 3.23 -18.68 4.87
CA LYS A 186 3.08 -17.41 5.58
C LYS A 186 3.25 -17.55 7.09
N HIS A 187 3.98 -16.62 7.68
CA HIS A 187 3.99 -16.42 9.14
C HIS A 187 2.72 -15.69 9.59
N SER A 188 1.73 -16.42 10.09
CA SER A 188 0.44 -15.83 10.44
C SER A 188 0.44 -15.17 11.82
N PHE A 189 0.13 -13.88 11.88
CA PHE A 189 -0.14 -13.13 13.12
C PHE A 189 -1.65 -13.15 13.41
N LYS A 190 -2.11 -14.18 14.13
CA LYS A 190 -3.49 -14.25 14.57
C LYS A 190 -3.77 -13.21 15.66
N PRO A 191 -5.00 -12.64 15.74
CA PRO A 191 -5.37 -11.68 16.78
C PRO A 191 -5.62 -12.40 18.12
N ILE A 192 -4.54 -12.87 18.76
CA ILE A 192 -4.56 -13.60 20.03
C ILE A 192 -4.10 -12.65 21.15
N LEU A 193 -4.95 -12.45 22.16
CA LEU A 193 -4.68 -11.51 23.26
C LEU A 193 -3.36 -11.80 24.00
N ALA A 194 -3.07 -13.08 24.28
CA ALA A 194 -1.82 -13.47 24.93
C ALA A 194 -0.55 -13.07 24.14
N ARG A 195 -0.64 -13.02 22.77
CA ARG A 195 0.43 -12.51 21.94
C ARG A 195 0.54 -10.98 22.02
N TRP A 196 -0.60 -10.30 22.00
CA TRP A 196 -0.65 -8.84 22.13
C TRP A 196 -0.13 -8.37 23.49
N GLU A 197 -0.43 -9.11 24.56
CA GLU A 197 0.04 -8.77 25.89
C GLU A 197 1.57 -8.77 25.98
N LYS A 198 2.26 -9.70 25.31
CA LYS A 198 3.73 -9.70 25.21
C LYS A 198 4.25 -8.43 24.50
N VAL A 199 3.52 -7.98 23.47
CA VAL A 199 3.84 -6.74 22.76
C VAL A 199 3.65 -5.54 23.66
N PHE A 200 2.53 -5.45 24.41
CA PHE A 200 2.26 -4.36 25.32
C PHE A 200 3.30 -4.30 26.46
N GLN A 201 3.64 -5.44 27.05
CA GLN A 201 4.69 -5.53 28.07
C GLN A 201 6.05 -5.05 27.55
N TYR A 202 6.41 -5.42 26.31
CA TYR A 202 7.64 -4.93 25.70
C TYR A 202 7.63 -3.41 25.54
N ILE A 203 6.52 -2.83 25.05
CA ILE A 203 6.38 -1.38 24.87
C ILE A 203 6.46 -0.64 26.22
N GLU A 204 5.78 -1.14 27.23
CA GLU A 204 5.81 -0.57 28.61
C GLU A 204 7.21 -0.59 29.20
N ASN A 205 7.97 -1.67 28.96
CA ASN A 205 9.34 -1.83 29.47
C ASN A 205 10.42 -1.17 28.58
N THR A 206 10.02 -0.41 27.55
CA THR A 206 10.92 0.29 26.63
C THR A 206 10.61 1.79 26.65
N PRO A 207 11.15 2.55 27.63
CA PRO A 207 10.79 3.97 27.87
C PRO A 207 11.04 4.90 26.66
N ASP A 208 12.00 4.56 25.81
CA ASP A 208 12.35 5.34 24.63
C ASP A 208 11.30 5.24 23.51
N LEU A 209 10.46 4.22 23.53
CA LEU A 209 9.36 4.09 22.56
C LEU A 209 8.29 5.13 22.81
N GLN A 210 8.03 5.98 21.83
CA GLN A 210 7.05 7.06 21.89
C GLN A 210 5.98 6.98 20.81
N ASP A 211 6.23 6.21 19.72
CA ASP A 211 5.40 6.15 18.52
C ASP A 211 5.12 4.70 18.14
N ILE A 212 3.85 4.31 18.04
CA ILE A 212 3.46 2.95 17.61
C ILE A 212 2.64 3.01 16.33
N VAL A 213 3.06 2.23 15.35
CA VAL A 213 2.26 1.96 14.13
C VAL A 213 1.51 0.66 14.32
N VAL A 214 0.20 0.71 14.46
CA VAL A 214 -0.67 -0.48 14.50
C VAL A 214 -1.06 -0.83 13.06
N SER A 215 -0.54 -1.95 12.55
CA SER A 215 -0.67 -2.36 11.15
C SER A 215 -0.98 -3.86 11.02
N GLY A 216 0.02 -4.67 10.68
CA GLY A 216 -0.12 -6.11 10.45
C GLY A 216 -0.35 -6.43 8.99
N GLY A 217 -1.42 -7.16 8.69
CA GLY A 217 -2.08 -7.07 7.40
C GLY A 217 -2.69 -5.68 7.30
N ASP A 218 -3.88 -5.50 7.87
CA ASP A 218 -4.55 -4.20 7.85
C ASP A 218 -5.38 -4.04 9.14
N SER A 219 -5.19 -2.94 9.85
CA SER A 219 -5.96 -2.62 11.06
C SER A 219 -7.47 -2.52 10.80
N TYR A 220 -7.89 -2.40 9.55
CA TYR A 220 -9.30 -2.44 9.14
C TYR A 220 -9.98 -3.77 9.45
N TYR A 221 -9.20 -4.85 9.59
CA TYR A 221 -9.72 -6.18 9.94
C TYR A 221 -9.83 -6.42 11.45
N LEU A 222 -9.36 -5.49 12.27
CA LEU A 222 -9.62 -5.52 13.70
C LEU A 222 -11.12 -5.26 13.96
N ALA A 223 -11.68 -5.99 14.91
CA ALA A 223 -13.03 -5.71 15.39
C ALA A 223 -13.05 -4.39 16.18
N PRO A 224 -14.20 -3.68 16.27
CA PRO A 224 -14.30 -2.42 17.01
C PRO A 224 -13.73 -2.49 18.42
N HIS A 225 -14.09 -3.51 19.21
CA HIS A 225 -13.56 -3.71 20.57
C HIS A 225 -12.04 -3.93 20.62
N GLN A 226 -11.43 -4.46 19.53
CA GLN A 226 -9.99 -4.64 19.43
C GLN A 226 -9.27 -3.31 19.14
N ILE A 227 -9.88 -2.43 18.33
CA ILE A 227 -9.39 -1.06 18.12
C ILE A 227 -9.38 -0.32 19.46
N GLU A 228 -10.48 -0.41 20.23
CA GLU A 228 -10.58 0.22 21.55
C GLU A 228 -9.56 -0.35 22.54
N LEU A 229 -9.43 -1.68 22.62
CA LEU A 229 -8.47 -2.34 23.51
C LEU A 229 -7.04 -1.89 23.21
N ILE A 230 -6.62 -1.90 21.95
CA ILE A 230 -5.27 -1.47 21.55
C ILE A 230 -5.10 0.02 21.85
N GLY A 231 -6.08 0.84 21.51
CA GLY A 231 -6.07 2.27 21.76
C GLY A 231 -5.97 2.60 23.25
N ASP A 232 -6.81 2.01 24.08
CA ASP A 232 -6.83 2.25 25.52
C ASP A 232 -5.53 1.82 26.20
N ARG A 233 -4.94 0.67 25.80
CA ARG A 233 -3.63 0.22 26.27
C ARG A 233 -2.53 1.22 25.91
N LEU A 234 -2.46 1.69 24.65
CA LEU A 234 -1.45 2.66 24.23
C LEU A 234 -1.66 4.05 24.87
N ILE A 235 -2.90 4.44 25.12
CA ILE A 235 -3.22 5.69 25.84
C ILE A 235 -2.76 5.63 27.29
N SER A 236 -2.91 4.50 27.96
CA SER A 236 -2.51 4.34 29.39
C SER A 236 -0.99 4.33 29.60
N MET A 237 -0.18 4.00 28.58
CA MET A 237 1.28 3.95 28.71
C MET A 237 1.90 5.35 28.75
N PRO A 238 2.67 5.72 29.81
CA PRO A 238 3.18 7.08 29.99
C PRO A 238 4.25 7.47 28.94
N ASN A 239 5.00 6.50 28.40
CA ASN A 239 6.02 6.71 27.37
C ASN A 239 5.43 7.00 26.00
N ILE A 240 4.24 6.45 25.65
CA ILE A 240 3.64 6.64 24.33
C ILE A 240 3.07 8.06 24.22
N ARG A 241 3.47 8.77 23.17
CA ARG A 241 3.04 10.13 22.82
C ARG A 241 2.07 10.15 21.63
N ARG A 242 2.25 9.21 20.71
CA ARG A 242 1.42 9.12 19.50
C ARG A 242 1.37 7.68 19.00
N PHE A 243 0.28 7.38 18.31
CA PHE A 243 0.17 6.12 17.57
C PHE A 243 -0.76 6.29 16.36
N ARG A 244 -0.73 5.34 15.46
CA ARG A 244 -1.54 5.38 14.25
C ARG A 244 -2.00 4.00 13.84
N PHE A 245 -3.23 3.94 13.37
CA PHE A 245 -3.74 2.77 12.70
C PHE A 245 -3.42 2.87 11.21
N ALA A 246 -2.75 1.87 10.66
CA ALA A 246 -2.42 1.82 9.23
C ALA A 246 -3.41 0.92 8.50
N SER A 247 -4.06 1.45 7.47
CA SER A 247 -5.12 0.77 6.74
C SER A 247 -5.23 1.24 5.30
N LYS A 248 -5.37 0.31 4.36
CA LYS A 248 -5.79 0.60 2.98
C LYS A 248 -7.32 0.66 2.84
N GLY A 249 -8.06 0.44 3.93
CA GLY A 249 -9.53 0.34 3.93
C GLY A 249 -10.24 1.50 3.26
N LEU A 250 -9.79 2.74 3.48
CA LEU A 250 -10.38 3.92 2.84
C LEU A 250 -10.24 3.90 1.29
N ALA A 251 -9.21 3.27 0.76
CA ALA A 251 -8.98 3.15 -0.68
C ALA A 251 -9.66 1.93 -1.31
N VAL A 252 -9.87 0.84 -0.55
CA VAL A 252 -10.33 -0.44 -1.13
C VAL A 252 -11.68 -0.93 -0.58
N CYS A 253 -12.18 -0.34 0.49
CA CYS A 253 -13.47 -0.68 1.10
C CYS A 253 -14.03 0.50 1.90
N PRO A 254 -14.16 1.73 1.32
CA PRO A 254 -14.65 2.91 2.03
C PRO A 254 -16.08 2.73 2.56
N THR A 255 -16.82 1.78 2.02
CA THR A 255 -18.19 1.44 2.42
C THR A 255 -18.30 1.11 3.91
N ARG A 256 -17.28 0.48 4.53
CA ARG A 256 -17.27 0.21 5.97
C ARG A 256 -17.32 1.48 6.82
N ILE A 257 -16.72 2.56 6.34
CA ILE A 257 -16.73 3.86 7.04
C ILE A 257 -18.10 4.50 6.95
N LEU A 258 -18.82 4.28 5.85
CA LEU A 258 -20.15 4.86 5.61
C LEU A 258 -21.29 4.01 6.17
N ASP A 259 -21.09 2.70 6.37
CA ASP A 259 -22.12 1.80 6.88
C ASP A 259 -22.57 2.23 8.29
N PRO A 260 -23.85 2.58 8.49
CA PRO A 260 -24.36 2.97 9.80
C PRO A 260 -24.46 1.77 10.78
N ASN A 261 -24.38 0.53 10.28
CA ASN A 261 -24.47 -0.68 11.08
C ASN A 261 -23.09 -1.26 11.47
N ASP A 262 -21.97 -0.64 11.02
CA ASP A 262 -20.60 -1.03 11.44
C ASP A 262 -20.01 0.03 12.36
N THR A 263 -19.61 -0.38 13.55
CA THR A 263 -19.08 0.52 14.59
C THR A 263 -17.56 0.68 14.59
N TRP A 264 -16.86 0.26 13.53
CA TRP A 264 -15.41 0.39 13.43
C TRP A 264 -14.94 1.85 13.47
N VAL A 265 -15.66 2.72 12.77
CA VAL A 265 -15.36 4.17 12.77
C VAL A 265 -15.62 4.77 14.14
N ASP A 266 -16.71 4.38 14.78
CA ASP A 266 -17.04 4.89 16.12
C ASP A 266 -15.94 4.53 17.14
N ALA A 267 -15.42 3.30 17.06
CA ALA A 267 -14.29 2.86 17.89
C ALA A 267 -13.02 3.70 17.61
N LEU A 268 -12.70 3.95 16.33
CA LEU A 268 -11.54 4.80 15.97
C LEU A 268 -11.71 6.24 16.46
N VAL A 269 -12.91 6.83 16.31
CA VAL A 269 -13.24 8.18 16.77
C VAL A 269 -13.17 8.23 18.31
N SER A 270 -13.71 7.22 19.00
CA SER A 270 -13.64 7.10 20.47
C SER A 270 -12.19 7.11 20.95
N VAL A 271 -11.34 6.27 20.37
CA VAL A 271 -9.90 6.21 20.67
C VAL A 271 -9.20 7.53 20.38
N SER A 272 -9.47 8.15 19.22
CA SER A 272 -8.89 9.45 18.86
C SER A 272 -9.25 10.54 19.87
N ASN A 273 -10.52 10.58 20.30
CA ASN A 273 -10.99 11.55 21.30
C ASN A 273 -10.41 11.31 22.70
N LYS A 274 -10.33 10.03 23.14
CA LYS A 274 -9.67 9.66 24.40
C LYS A 274 -8.19 10.08 24.41
N ALA A 275 -7.47 9.77 23.32
CA ALA A 275 -6.07 10.11 23.17
C ALA A 275 -5.85 11.64 23.24
N ARG A 276 -6.67 12.41 22.52
CA ARG A 276 -6.60 13.88 22.51
C ARG A 276 -6.80 14.47 23.90
N ARG A 277 -7.77 13.95 24.69
CA ARG A 277 -7.97 14.35 26.10
C ARG A 277 -6.77 14.00 26.98
N ALA A 278 -6.06 12.91 26.65
CA ALA A 278 -4.82 12.51 27.34
C ALA A 278 -3.55 13.23 26.81
N GLY A 279 -3.69 14.22 25.92
CA GLY A 279 -2.56 14.93 25.31
C GLY A 279 -1.74 14.08 24.32
N LYS A 280 -2.34 13.04 23.71
CA LYS A 280 -1.69 12.14 22.77
C LYS A 280 -2.30 12.27 21.39
N ALA A 281 -1.48 12.06 20.34
CA ALA A 281 -1.93 12.13 18.96
C ALA A 281 -2.27 10.74 18.39
N VAL A 282 -3.42 10.66 17.71
CA VAL A 282 -3.83 9.48 16.94
C VAL A 282 -4.11 9.88 15.49
N ALA A 283 -3.72 9.03 14.54
CA ALA A 283 -4.02 9.21 13.13
C ALA A 283 -4.43 7.89 12.47
N LEU A 284 -5.19 8.00 11.37
CA LEU A 284 -5.37 6.92 10.40
C LEU A 284 -4.39 7.14 9.25
N HIS A 285 -3.50 6.18 8.99
CA HIS A 285 -2.65 6.20 7.81
C HIS A 285 -3.27 5.34 6.72
N THR A 286 -3.66 5.98 5.62
CA THR A 286 -4.24 5.30 4.46
C THR A 286 -3.24 5.11 3.32
N HIS A 287 -3.66 4.42 2.24
CA HIS A 287 -2.78 4.00 1.17
C HIS A 287 -3.50 4.05 -0.17
N PHE A 288 -3.47 5.21 -0.81
CA PHE A 288 -3.87 5.42 -2.21
C PHE A 288 -2.63 5.52 -3.08
N ASN A 289 -2.65 4.90 -4.26
CA ASN A 289 -1.57 4.96 -5.24
C ASN A 289 -1.97 5.65 -6.55
N HIS A 290 -3.27 5.70 -6.88
CA HIS A 290 -3.73 6.25 -8.14
C HIS A 290 -5.00 7.12 -7.95
N PRO A 291 -5.17 8.21 -8.71
CA PRO A 291 -6.36 9.06 -8.63
C PRO A 291 -7.68 8.32 -8.88
N ASN A 292 -7.66 7.22 -9.68
CA ASN A 292 -8.85 6.42 -10.00
C ASN A 292 -9.35 5.56 -8.82
N GLU A 293 -8.55 5.38 -7.76
CA GLU A 293 -9.01 4.73 -6.52
C GLU A 293 -9.99 5.63 -5.75
N ILE A 294 -9.98 6.96 -6.03
CA ILE A 294 -10.83 7.95 -5.37
C ILE A 294 -12.16 8.06 -6.12
N SER A 295 -13.26 7.85 -5.41
CA SER A 295 -14.63 8.05 -5.89
C SER A 295 -15.43 8.82 -4.85
N TRP A 296 -16.65 9.23 -5.19
CA TRP A 296 -17.54 9.90 -4.24
C TRP A 296 -17.72 9.09 -2.92
N VAL A 297 -17.66 7.75 -2.97
CA VAL A 297 -17.75 6.90 -1.76
C VAL A 297 -16.56 7.11 -0.84
N SER A 298 -15.33 7.13 -1.39
CA SER A 298 -14.12 7.40 -0.60
C SER A 298 -14.02 8.87 -0.15
N GLU A 299 -14.56 9.80 -0.95
CA GLU A 299 -14.65 11.22 -0.60
C GLU A 299 -15.59 11.45 0.57
N GLU A 300 -16.80 10.87 0.56
CA GLU A 300 -17.74 10.95 1.68
C GLU A 300 -17.19 10.26 2.93
N ALA A 301 -16.54 9.10 2.77
CA ALA A 301 -15.89 8.40 3.88
C ALA A 301 -14.76 9.24 4.51
N SER A 302 -13.96 9.90 3.68
CA SER A 302 -12.91 10.82 4.14
C SER A 302 -13.51 12.03 4.85
N GLN A 303 -14.56 12.63 4.30
CA GLN A 303 -15.25 13.76 4.91
C GLN A 303 -15.88 13.40 6.26
N LYS A 304 -16.44 12.18 6.40
CA LYS A 304 -16.97 11.69 7.69
C LYS A 304 -15.86 11.60 8.74
N LEU A 305 -14.67 11.08 8.38
CA LEU A 305 -13.51 11.02 9.27
C LEU A 305 -13.01 12.43 9.66
N PHE A 306 -12.92 13.33 8.68
CA PHE A 306 -12.48 14.70 8.90
C PHE A 306 -13.44 15.45 9.83
N ALA A 307 -14.75 15.37 9.60
CA ALA A 307 -15.77 15.98 10.44
C ALA A 307 -15.75 15.43 11.88
N ALA A 308 -15.38 14.16 12.06
CA ALA A 308 -15.18 13.54 13.37
C ALA A 308 -13.82 13.90 14.04
N GLY A 309 -13.00 14.72 13.39
CA GLY A 309 -11.69 15.16 13.89
C GLY A 309 -10.59 14.09 13.84
N VAL A 310 -10.74 13.06 12.99
CA VAL A 310 -9.71 12.05 12.75
C VAL A 310 -8.71 12.59 11.74
N VAL A 311 -7.42 12.61 12.11
CA VAL A 311 -6.34 12.97 11.19
C VAL A 311 -6.07 11.80 10.24
N VAL A 312 -6.19 12.05 8.93
CA VAL A 312 -5.91 11.04 7.90
C VAL A 312 -4.67 11.42 7.11
N ARG A 313 -3.72 10.48 6.92
CA ARG A 313 -2.51 10.69 6.13
C ARG A 313 -2.34 9.56 5.13
N ASN A 314 -1.82 9.86 3.95
CA ASN A 314 -1.61 8.89 2.89
C ASN A 314 -0.14 8.51 2.71
N GLN A 315 0.09 7.23 2.49
CA GLN A 315 1.35 6.66 2.01
C GLN A 315 1.10 6.10 0.61
N THR A 316 1.86 6.59 -0.37
CA THR A 316 1.82 6.11 -1.76
C THR A 316 3.06 5.27 -2.03
N VAL A 317 2.93 4.18 -2.78
CA VAL A 317 4.06 3.45 -3.37
C VAL A 317 4.16 3.83 -4.84
N LEU A 318 5.37 4.18 -5.30
CA LEU A 318 5.67 4.45 -6.69
C LEU A 318 5.73 3.13 -7.47
N LEU A 319 4.85 2.99 -8.46
CA LEU A 319 4.65 1.76 -9.23
C LEU A 319 4.74 2.05 -10.73
N ARG A 320 5.55 1.26 -11.42
CA ARG A 320 5.82 1.38 -12.86
C ARG A 320 4.55 1.28 -13.71
N GLY A 321 4.34 2.32 -14.53
CA GLY A 321 3.21 2.47 -15.43
C GLY A 321 1.85 2.54 -14.71
N ILE A 322 1.84 2.97 -13.45
CA ILE A 322 0.64 3.19 -12.64
C ILE A 322 0.59 4.65 -12.18
N ASN A 323 1.66 5.12 -11.54
CA ASN A 323 1.73 6.48 -10.99
C ASN A 323 3.14 7.09 -11.12
N ASP A 324 3.95 6.59 -12.05
CA ASP A 324 5.34 6.98 -12.28
C ASP A 324 5.50 8.15 -13.27
N ASP A 325 4.42 8.83 -13.58
CA ASP A 325 4.42 10.09 -14.34
C ASP A 325 4.01 11.30 -13.49
N VAL A 326 4.46 12.49 -13.89
CA VAL A 326 4.25 13.75 -13.16
C VAL A 326 2.77 14.12 -13.08
N GLY A 327 2.02 13.90 -14.15
CA GLY A 327 0.59 14.26 -14.23
C GLY A 327 -0.23 13.44 -13.23
N THR A 328 -0.09 12.12 -13.27
CA THR A 328 -0.80 11.19 -12.39
C THR A 328 -0.43 11.41 -10.92
N MET A 329 0.87 11.53 -10.61
CA MET A 329 1.31 11.75 -9.23
C MET A 329 0.83 13.11 -8.68
N SER A 330 0.92 14.18 -9.47
CA SER A 330 0.42 15.51 -9.09
C SER A 330 -1.09 15.50 -8.86
N MET A 331 -1.84 14.81 -9.73
CA MET A 331 -3.30 14.68 -9.60
C MET A 331 -3.66 13.90 -8.32
N LEU A 332 -2.95 12.81 -8.02
CA LEU A 332 -3.16 12.05 -6.78
C LEU A 332 -2.94 12.93 -5.55
N ILE A 333 -1.81 13.63 -5.48
CA ILE A 333 -1.48 14.52 -4.35
C ILE A 333 -2.57 15.58 -4.15
N ARG A 334 -3.03 16.24 -5.22
CA ARG A 334 -4.10 17.24 -5.17
C ARG A 334 -5.44 16.66 -4.73
N LYS A 335 -5.85 15.52 -5.30
CA LYS A 335 -7.11 14.85 -4.92
C LYS A 335 -7.10 14.43 -3.45
N LEU A 336 -6.00 13.88 -2.94
CA LEU A 336 -5.85 13.54 -1.53
C LEU A 336 -6.01 14.78 -0.65
N ALA A 337 -5.29 15.86 -0.95
CA ALA A 337 -5.35 17.12 -0.19
C ALA A 337 -6.76 17.72 -0.20
N ASN A 338 -7.44 17.72 -1.35
CA ASN A 338 -8.82 18.23 -1.49
C ASN A 338 -9.83 17.39 -0.67
N ASN A 339 -9.51 16.15 -0.37
CA ASN A 339 -10.30 15.25 0.48
C ASN A 339 -9.85 15.24 1.95
N ASN A 340 -9.08 16.24 2.40
CA ASN A 340 -8.55 16.31 3.76
C ASN A 340 -7.68 15.11 4.17
N ILE A 341 -7.10 14.42 3.19
CA ILE A 341 -6.12 13.37 3.38
C ILE A 341 -4.74 13.98 3.15
N LEU A 342 -3.94 14.09 4.21
CA LEU A 342 -2.62 14.69 4.10
C LEU A 342 -1.65 13.73 3.37
N PRO A 343 -1.10 14.07 2.18
CA PRO A 343 -0.06 13.30 1.55
C PRO A 343 1.18 13.27 2.46
N TYR A 344 1.67 12.08 2.80
CA TYR A 344 2.72 11.93 3.81
C TYR A 344 4.01 11.40 3.20
N TYR A 345 3.94 10.22 2.55
CA TYR A 345 5.06 9.62 1.84
C TYR A 345 4.71 9.22 0.41
N VAL A 346 5.70 9.31 -0.47
CA VAL A 346 5.81 8.54 -1.72
C VAL A 346 7.01 7.63 -1.55
N TYR A 347 6.78 6.32 -1.49
CA TYR A 347 7.83 5.32 -1.36
C TYR A 347 8.34 4.86 -2.71
N GLN A 348 9.64 4.78 -2.87
CA GLN A 348 10.22 3.89 -3.87
C GLN A 348 9.73 2.46 -3.59
N CYS A 349 9.35 1.70 -4.63
CA CYS A 349 8.85 0.34 -4.45
C CYS A 349 9.92 -0.54 -3.80
N ASP A 350 9.53 -1.30 -2.77
CA ASP A 350 10.44 -2.17 -2.03
C ASP A 350 11.00 -3.31 -2.90
N MET A 351 12.18 -3.80 -2.54
CA MET A 351 12.86 -4.91 -3.22
C MET A 351 12.31 -6.27 -2.79
N VAL A 352 11.01 -6.49 -3.00
CA VAL A 352 10.30 -7.73 -2.63
C VAL A 352 10.20 -8.68 -3.83
N LYS A 353 10.23 -9.98 -3.60
CA LYS A 353 10.07 -11.00 -4.65
C LYS A 353 8.75 -10.85 -5.42
N MET A 354 8.80 -11.15 -6.71
CA MET A 354 7.68 -11.17 -7.67
C MET A 354 7.06 -9.79 -7.95
N VAL A 355 7.75 -8.69 -7.62
CA VAL A 355 7.29 -7.31 -7.91
C VAL A 355 8.20 -6.55 -8.88
N GLU A 356 9.20 -7.20 -9.46
CA GLU A 356 10.19 -6.56 -10.36
C GLU A 356 9.53 -5.75 -11.46
N HIS A 357 8.46 -6.25 -12.07
CA HIS A 357 7.70 -5.58 -13.12
C HIS A 357 6.94 -4.31 -12.68
N LEU A 358 6.81 -4.06 -11.38
CA LEU A 358 6.18 -2.88 -10.78
C LEU A 358 7.20 -1.87 -10.25
N ARG A 359 8.48 -2.22 -10.24
CA ARG A 359 9.52 -1.35 -9.72
C ARG A 359 9.96 -0.31 -10.76
N THR A 360 10.39 0.83 -10.28
CA THR A 360 10.98 1.92 -11.09
C THR A 360 12.44 2.13 -10.69
N PRO A 361 13.28 2.68 -11.58
CA PRO A 361 14.59 3.17 -11.18
C PRO A 361 14.50 4.27 -10.13
N LEU A 362 15.55 4.42 -9.32
CA LEU A 362 15.64 5.53 -8.35
C LEU A 362 15.52 6.89 -9.05
N GLN A 363 16.03 7.01 -10.28
CA GLN A 363 15.92 8.26 -11.04
C GLN A 363 14.47 8.73 -11.18
N THR A 364 13.51 7.81 -11.33
CA THR A 364 12.09 8.17 -11.49
C THR A 364 11.54 8.93 -10.27
N ILE A 365 11.82 8.46 -9.05
CA ILE A 365 11.32 9.16 -7.85
C ILE A 365 12.02 10.51 -7.66
N LEU A 366 13.30 10.62 -8.01
CA LEU A 366 14.05 11.89 -7.97
C LEU A 366 13.49 12.91 -8.96
N ASP A 367 13.19 12.48 -10.18
CA ASP A 367 12.59 13.31 -11.23
C ASP A 367 11.19 13.78 -10.86
N LEU A 368 10.37 12.90 -10.29
CA LEU A 368 9.03 13.24 -9.81
C LEU A 368 9.09 14.29 -8.71
N GLU A 369 9.94 14.10 -7.70
CA GLU A 369 10.11 15.09 -6.63
C GLU A 369 10.54 16.44 -7.20
N SER A 370 11.55 16.44 -8.05
CA SER A 370 12.09 17.67 -8.67
C SER A 370 11.06 18.44 -9.49
N LYS A 371 10.22 17.73 -10.28
CA LYS A 371 9.24 18.36 -11.17
C LYS A 371 7.95 18.78 -10.45
N ILE A 372 7.58 18.08 -9.37
CA ILE A 372 6.35 18.37 -8.64
C ILE A 372 6.57 19.43 -7.56
N ARG A 373 7.74 19.41 -6.91
CA ARG A 373 8.08 20.39 -5.88
C ARG A 373 8.07 21.81 -6.44
N GLY A 374 7.30 22.70 -5.80
CA GLY A 374 7.08 24.07 -6.28
C GLY A 374 5.86 24.22 -7.22
N SER A 375 5.30 23.12 -7.76
CA SER A 375 4.06 23.16 -8.55
C SER A 375 2.80 22.93 -7.70
N ILE A 376 2.96 22.42 -6.49
CA ILE A 376 1.92 22.16 -5.50
C ILE A 376 2.29 22.88 -4.21
N ALA A 377 1.29 23.33 -3.44
CA ALA A 377 1.52 23.99 -2.17
C ALA A 377 2.37 23.13 -1.23
N GLY A 378 3.44 23.68 -0.67
CA GLY A 378 4.38 22.96 0.20
C GLY A 378 3.72 22.28 1.39
N PHE A 379 2.60 22.84 1.87
CA PHE A 379 1.78 22.29 2.95
C PHE A 379 1.28 20.85 2.68
N VAL A 380 1.03 20.50 1.41
CA VAL A 380 0.51 19.18 1.01
C VAL A 380 1.52 18.36 0.22
N MET A 381 2.78 18.80 0.18
CA MET A 381 3.83 18.11 -0.54
C MET A 381 4.36 16.92 0.28
N PRO A 382 4.26 15.66 -0.22
CA PRO A 382 4.80 14.49 0.48
C PRO A 382 6.33 14.46 0.48
N GLN A 383 6.89 13.62 1.36
CA GLN A 383 8.29 13.24 1.32
C GLN A 383 8.49 12.04 0.38
N PHE A 384 9.48 12.12 -0.49
CA PHE A 384 9.87 11.06 -1.42
C PHE A 384 10.99 10.23 -0.77
N VAL A 385 10.71 8.96 -0.48
CA VAL A 385 11.55 8.14 0.40
C VAL A 385 11.86 6.77 -0.19
N VAL A 386 13.01 6.24 0.20
CA VAL A 386 13.39 4.82 0.05
C VAL A 386 13.36 4.19 1.43
N ASP A 387 12.69 3.05 1.59
CA ASP A 387 12.87 2.18 2.76
C ASP A 387 14.01 1.22 2.45
N LEU A 388 15.12 1.37 3.16
CA LEU A 388 16.38 0.71 2.78
C LEU A 388 16.30 -0.79 3.05
N PRO A 389 16.57 -1.64 2.03
CA PRO A 389 16.65 -3.09 2.21
C PRO A 389 17.63 -3.47 3.32
N GLY A 390 17.37 -4.60 3.99
CA GLY A 390 18.27 -5.06 5.05
C GLY A 390 18.17 -4.30 6.36
N GLY A 391 17.05 -3.58 6.60
CA GLY A 391 16.76 -2.95 7.88
C GLY A 391 17.40 -1.58 8.10
N GLY A 392 17.79 -0.87 7.03
CA GLY A 392 18.37 0.47 7.12
C GLY A 392 17.36 1.57 7.43
N GLY A 393 16.06 1.27 7.31
CA GLY A 393 14.98 2.22 7.56
C GLY A 393 14.82 3.27 6.47
N LYS A 394 13.98 4.26 6.72
CA LYS A 394 13.57 5.26 5.73
C LYS A 394 14.58 6.39 5.55
N ARG A 395 14.91 6.67 4.29
CA ARG A 395 15.74 7.83 3.90
C ARG A 395 15.04 8.60 2.79
N LEU A 396 15.25 9.91 2.75
CA LEU A 396 14.84 10.67 1.56
C LEU A 396 15.57 10.12 0.33
N ALA A 397 14.85 9.91 -0.77
CA ALA A 397 15.44 9.37 -2.00
C ALA A 397 16.64 10.20 -2.49
N SER A 398 16.58 11.52 -2.31
CA SER A 398 17.63 12.48 -2.67
C SER A 398 18.87 12.45 -1.77
N THR A 399 18.85 11.75 -0.62
CA THR A 399 19.99 11.68 0.32
C THR A 399 20.87 10.45 0.12
N HIS A 400 20.88 9.89 -1.09
CA HIS A 400 21.83 8.84 -1.45
C HIS A 400 23.28 9.36 -1.35
N ARG A 401 24.19 8.48 -0.92
CA ARG A 401 25.63 8.77 -0.88
C ARG A 401 26.24 8.73 -2.28
N SER A 402 25.83 7.74 -3.07
CA SER A 402 26.16 7.59 -4.49
C SER A 402 25.00 6.97 -5.24
N TYR A 403 24.90 7.24 -6.53
CA TYR A 403 23.98 6.58 -7.44
C TYR A 403 24.65 6.43 -8.81
N ASP A 404 24.99 5.20 -9.15
CA ASP A 404 25.52 4.85 -10.46
C ASP A 404 24.37 4.37 -11.37
N ARG A 405 24.04 5.16 -12.38
CA ARG A 405 22.95 4.86 -13.32
C ARG A 405 23.27 3.73 -14.29
N LYS A 406 24.55 3.36 -14.45
CA LYS A 406 24.94 2.24 -15.33
C LYS A 406 24.68 0.91 -14.63
N THR A 407 25.06 0.81 -13.38
CA THR A 407 24.83 -0.39 -12.55
C THR A 407 23.49 -0.38 -11.84
N GLY A 408 22.78 0.75 -11.81
CA GLY A 408 21.52 0.93 -11.09
C GLY A 408 21.67 0.87 -9.56
N ILE A 409 22.89 0.97 -9.03
CA ILE A 409 23.13 0.85 -7.59
C ILE A 409 23.16 2.23 -6.96
N SER A 410 22.29 2.45 -5.97
CA SER A 410 22.33 3.60 -5.09
C SER A 410 22.71 3.19 -3.67
N THR A 411 23.56 4.00 -3.01
CA THR A 411 24.04 3.71 -1.66
C THR A 411 23.57 4.73 -0.66
N TYR A 412 23.32 4.29 0.58
CA TYR A 412 22.83 5.10 1.67
C TYR A 412 23.51 4.75 2.98
N VAL A 413 23.52 5.70 3.91
CA VAL A 413 23.83 5.47 5.32
C VAL A 413 22.59 5.77 6.16
N ALA A 414 22.45 5.07 7.28
CA ALA A 414 21.28 5.16 8.15
C ALA A 414 21.69 5.44 9.61
N PRO A 415 22.18 6.66 9.92
CA PRO A 415 22.75 6.97 11.23
C PRO A 415 21.73 6.91 12.38
N ALA A 416 20.43 6.94 12.08
CA ALA A 416 19.37 6.81 13.09
C ALA A 416 19.02 5.36 13.43
N VAL A 417 19.64 4.37 12.77
CA VAL A 417 19.42 2.94 13.01
C VAL A 417 20.75 2.34 13.45
N THR A 418 20.83 1.93 14.73
CA THR A 418 22.07 1.45 15.37
C THR A 418 21.92 0.05 15.94
N GLY A 419 23.06 -0.59 16.26
CA GLY A 419 23.14 -1.93 16.82
C GLY A 419 22.91 -3.06 15.82
N ARG A 420 23.19 -4.30 16.22
CA ARG A 420 23.05 -5.50 15.37
C ARG A 420 23.71 -5.33 13.99
N ASP A 421 24.97 -4.90 13.95
CA ASP A 421 25.75 -4.65 12.72
C ASP A 421 25.21 -3.53 11.81
N LYS A 422 24.37 -2.64 12.33
CA LYS A 422 23.81 -1.52 11.59
C LYS A 422 24.67 -0.26 11.67
N ASP A 423 25.56 -0.18 12.64
CA ASP A 423 26.42 0.99 12.85
C ASP A 423 27.40 1.16 11.67
N ASN A 424 27.37 2.33 11.04
CA ASN A 424 28.17 2.68 9.87
C ASN A 424 27.92 1.81 8.61
N LYS A 425 26.91 0.96 8.62
CA LYS A 425 26.58 0.13 7.47
C LYS A 425 26.14 0.98 6.28
N VAL A 426 26.65 0.61 5.10
CA VAL A 426 26.15 1.11 3.82
C VAL A 426 25.06 0.18 3.33
N TYR A 427 23.91 0.77 3.01
CA TYR A 427 22.75 0.07 2.46
C TYR A 427 22.66 0.35 0.98
N GLU A 428 22.23 -0.62 0.20
CA GLU A 428 22.09 -0.51 -1.25
C GLU A 428 20.62 -0.66 -1.65
N TYR A 429 20.19 0.18 -2.59
CA TYR A 429 18.97 -0.04 -3.35
C TYR A 429 19.38 -0.26 -4.82
N HIS A 430 18.85 -1.29 -5.45
CA HIS A 430 19.16 -1.68 -6.83
C HIS A 430 17.96 -1.38 -7.73
N ASP A 431 18.21 -0.74 -8.84
CA ASP A 431 17.21 -0.49 -9.87
C ASP A 431 16.72 -1.80 -10.53
N PRO A 432 15.53 -1.82 -11.19
CA PRO A 432 15.08 -2.99 -11.92
C PRO A 432 16.02 -3.36 -13.07
N ILE A 433 16.19 -4.68 -13.29
CA ILE A 433 17.17 -5.22 -14.25
C ILE A 433 16.93 -4.74 -15.68
N ASP A 434 15.69 -4.65 -16.11
CA ASP A 434 15.34 -4.28 -17.48
C ASP A 434 15.58 -2.79 -17.82
N PHE A 435 15.96 -1.97 -16.84
CA PHE A 435 16.48 -0.63 -17.03
C PHE A 435 18.01 -0.59 -17.15
N LEU A 436 18.69 -1.70 -16.92
CA LEU A 436 20.16 -1.83 -16.97
C LEU A 436 20.55 -2.41 -18.34
N LEU A 437 20.54 -1.60 -19.37
CA LEU A 437 20.65 -1.99 -20.79
C LEU A 437 21.94 -2.76 -21.18
N GLU A 438 22.95 -2.85 -20.29
CA GLU A 438 24.25 -3.45 -20.60
C GLU A 438 24.73 -4.49 -19.56
N THR A 439 23.92 -4.80 -18.53
CA THR A 439 24.33 -5.67 -17.42
C THR A 439 23.68 -7.04 -17.53
N GLN A 440 24.48 -8.10 -17.68
CA GLN A 440 23.96 -9.48 -17.61
C GLN A 440 23.58 -9.81 -16.16
N PRO A 441 22.52 -10.61 -15.91
CA PRO A 441 22.11 -10.98 -14.54
C PRO A 441 23.23 -11.59 -13.69
N THR A 442 24.21 -12.26 -14.33
CA THR A 442 25.41 -12.82 -13.69
C THR A 442 26.37 -11.77 -13.15
N ASP A 443 26.47 -10.60 -13.80
CA ASP A 443 27.38 -9.54 -13.38
C ASP A 443 26.90 -8.85 -12.08
N LEU A 444 25.59 -8.86 -11.85
CA LEU A 444 24.96 -8.31 -10.64
C LEU A 444 25.22 -9.18 -9.39
N LEU A 445 25.49 -10.48 -9.57
CA LEU A 445 25.80 -11.41 -8.47
C LEU A 445 27.27 -11.28 -8.01
N TYR A 446 28.19 -10.95 -8.92
CA TYR A 446 29.63 -10.94 -8.67
C TYR A 446 30.20 -9.55 -8.43
N GLY A 447 29.49 -8.47 -8.77
CA GLY A 447 29.94 -7.09 -8.55
C GLY A 447 30.15 -6.68 -7.09
N ALA A 448 29.56 -7.44 -6.15
CA ALA A 448 29.68 -7.16 -4.71
C ALA A 448 30.99 -7.68 -4.06
N SER A 449 31.77 -8.49 -4.77
CA SER A 449 33.01 -9.11 -4.21
C SER A 449 34.31 -8.39 -4.56
N ARG A 450 34.27 -7.27 -5.32
CA ARG A 450 35.48 -6.56 -5.78
C ARG A 450 35.87 -5.32 -4.98
N HIS A 451 35.20 -5.02 -3.87
CA HIS A 451 35.55 -3.86 -3.02
C HIS A 451 35.86 -4.27 -1.56
N THR A 452 36.55 -5.40 -1.37
CA THR A 452 37.31 -5.68 -0.14
C THR A 452 38.75 -5.87 -0.52
N GLY A 453 39.47 -4.79 -0.58
CA GLY A 453 40.90 -4.67 -0.72
C GLY A 453 41.34 -3.33 -0.19
#